data_e471e4b35f8398a9290e38ce03e82c1f
#
_entry.id   e471e4b35f8398a9290e38ce03e82c1f
#
_cell.length_a   1.000
_cell.length_b   1.000
_cell.length_c   1.000
_cell.angle_alpha   90.00
_cell.angle_beta   90.00
_cell.angle_gamma   90.00
#
_symmetry.space_group_name_H-M   'P 1'
#
loop_
_entity.id
_entity.type
_entity.pdbx_description
1 polymer ?
#
loop_
_entity_poly.entity_id
_entity_poly.type
_entity_poly.pdbx_seq_one_letter_code
_entity_poly.pdbx_strand_id
1 'polypeptide(L)'
;KDWYYPVCSPEFMNNHPLSSPQQLIGLALLRSNDELWQPWFNAAGVDIEEPQRGTVFDDSSLMLMAAASGQGVALARHTLAVDDLARGRLIRPFATALESPLSYYFVCRLADEQQAAVAAFREWLFREAATYHPPEGRLASSPSN
;
A
#
# COMPACT_ATOMS: atom_id res chain seq x y z
N LYS A 1 1.55 -3.99 -11.92
CA LYS A 1 1.84 -2.75 -11.19
C LYS A 1 1.04 -2.72 -9.91
N ASP A 2 1.60 -2.12 -8.86
CA ASP A 2 0.91 -1.87 -7.60
C ASP A 2 1.10 -0.41 -7.19
N TRP A 3 0.33 0.06 -6.23
CA TRP A 3 0.39 1.43 -5.70
C TRP A 3 0.38 1.39 -4.18
N TYR A 4 0.93 2.42 -3.55
CA TYR A 4 0.80 2.61 -2.12
C TYR A 4 0.38 4.02 -1.75
N TYR A 5 -0.36 4.10 -0.64
CA TYR A 5 -0.99 5.30 -0.12
C TYR A 5 -1.28 5.13 1.38
N PRO A 6 -1.40 6.22 2.12
CA PRO A 6 -1.77 6.17 3.53
C PRO A 6 -3.16 5.58 3.74
N VAL A 7 -3.27 4.75 4.78
CA VAL A 7 -4.54 4.22 5.30
C VAL A 7 -4.55 4.26 6.82
N CYS A 8 -5.73 4.41 7.40
CA CYS A 8 -5.96 4.30 8.83
C CYS A 8 -7.35 3.75 9.09
N SER A 9 -7.65 3.40 10.35
CA SER A 9 -9.03 3.04 10.71
C SER A 9 -9.95 4.27 10.73
N PRO A 10 -11.27 4.08 10.53
CA PRO A 10 -12.24 5.16 10.70
C PRO A 10 -12.19 5.82 12.09
N GLU A 11 -11.96 5.01 13.13
CA GLU A 11 -11.81 5.51 14.51
C GLU A 11 -10.60 6.44 14.65
N PHE A 12 -9.44 6.04 14.08
CA PHE A 12 -8.25 6.89 14.08
C PHE A 12 -8.51 8.21 13.38
N MET A 13 -9.17 8.19 12.21
CA MET A 13 -9.54 9.38 11.45
C MET A 13 -10.49 10.30 12.21
N ASN A 14 -11.45 9.75 12.96
CA ASN A 14 -12.37 10.54 13.79
C ASN A 14 -11.63 11.26 14.92
N ASN A 15 -10.63 10.61 15.52
CA ASN A 15 -9.83 11.17 16.59
C ASN A 15 -8.74 12.14 16.09
N HIS A 16 -8.31 11.98 14.84
CA HIS A 16 -7.27 12.77 14.18
C HIS A 16 -7.73 13.16 12.77
N PRO A 17 -8.62 14.15 12.63
CA PRO A 17 -9.12 14.56 11.31
C PRO A 17 -7.98 15.02 10.40
N LEU A 18 -7.86 14.40 9.23
CA LEU A 18 -6.80 14.65 8.25
C LEU A 18 -7.41 15.30 7.00
N SER A 19 -6.99 16.52 6.69
CA SER A 19 -7.38 17.26 5.50
C SER A 19 -6.21 17.54 4.55
N SER A 20 -4.98 17.38 5.03
CA SER A 20 -3.76 17.55 4.22
C SER A 20 -2.64 16.60 4.65
N PRO A 21 -1.75 16.19 3.71
CA PRO A 21 -0.62 15.32 4.02
C PRO A 21 0.33 15.84 5.11
N GLN A 22 0.47 17.17 5.25
CA GLN A 22 1.29 17.81 6.27
C GLN A 22 0.86 17.45 7.70
N GLN A 23 -0.41 17.15 7.90
CA GLN A 23 -0.96 16.80 9.21
C GLN A 23 -0.53 15.41 9.70
N LEU A 24 0.09 14.60 8.83
CA LEU A 24 0.73 13.34 9.23
C LEU A 24 1.97 13.58 10.10
N ILE A 25 2.55 14.79 10.06
CA ILE A 25 3.69 15.16 10.92
C ILE A 25 3.23 15.13 12.37
N GLY A 26 3.93 14.33 13.18
CA GLY A 26 3.64 14.20 14.62
C GLY A 26 2.60 13.13 14.98
N LEU A 27 1.99 12.48 14.00
CA LEU A 27 1.12 11.34 14.24
C LEU A 27 1.92 10.02 14.32
N ALA A 28 1.25 8.98 14.81
CA ALA A 28 1.78 7.63 14.84
C ALA A 28 1.82 7.06 13.41
N LEU A 29 2.98 7.13 12.75
CA LEU A 29 3.21 6.51 11.46
C LEU A 29 3.74 5.10 11.66
N LEU A 30 3.04 4.12 11.09
CA LEU A 30 3.48 2.73 11.03
C LEU A 30 4.44 2.60 9.85
N ARG A 31 5.58 1.96 10.08
CA ARG A 31 6.70 1.95 9.16
C ARG A 31 6.99 0.55 8.66
N SER A 32 7.47 0.46 7.44
CA SER A 32 8.01 -0.75 6.84
C SER A 32 9.36 -0.42 6.19
N ASN A 33 10.22 -1.42 6.01
CA ASN A 33 11.45 -1.26 5.25
C ASN A 33 11.19 -1.29 3.73
N ASP A 34 10.05 -1.81 3.31
CA ASP A 34 9.69 -1.97 1.89
C ASP A 34 8.88 -0.77 1.36
N GLU A 35 8.03 -0.17 2.19
CA GLU A 35 7.21 0.99 1.84
C GLU A 35 7.69 2.22 2.64
N LEU A 36 8.61 2.99 2.04
CA LEU A 36 9.14 4.21 2.65
C LEU A 36 8.16 5.37 2.50
N TRP A 37 8.04 6.19 3.55
CA TRP A 37 7.15 7.33 3.58
C TRP A 37 7.64 8.51 2.75
N GLN A 38 8.95 8.78 2.73
CA GLN A 38 9.52 9.94 2.05
C GLN A 38 9.15 10.02 0.56
N PRO A 39 9.21 8.94 -0.25
CA PRO A 39 8.77 8.99 -1.64
C PRO A 39 7.30 9.38 -1.81
N TRP A 40 6.43 8.89 -0.90
CA TRP A 40 5.02 9.25 -0.93
C TRP A 40 4.81 10.71 -0.52
N PHE A 41 5.50 11.23 0.49
CA PHE A 41 5.45 12.64 0.87
C PHE A 41 5.83 13.54 -0.30
N ASN A 42 6.93 13.21 -1.00
CA ASN A 42 7.37 13.95 -2.19
C ASN A 42 6.29 13.96 -3.28
N ALA A 43 5.66 12.80 -3.55
CA ALA A 43 4.55 12.69 -4.51
C ALA A 43 3.31 13.48 -4.08
N ALA A 44 3.09 13.62 -2.79
CA ALA A 44 2.02 14.44 -2.20
C ALA A 44 2.36 15.94 -2.17
N GLY A 45 3.56 16.34 -2.59
CA GLY A 45 4.02 17.74 -2.61
C GLY A 45 4.44 18.25 -1.24
N VAL A 46 4.87 17.35 -0.35
CA VAL A 46 5.34 17.68 1.01
C VAL A 46 6.78 17.25 1.15
N ASP A 47 7.65 18.18 1.48
CA ASP A 47 9.07 17.94 1.74
C ASP A 47 9.27 17.50 3.20
N ILE A 48 9.18 16.20 3.43
CA ILE A 48 9.37 15.57 4.74
C ILE A 48 10.35 14.41 4.56
N GLU A 49 11.36 14.37 5.40
CA GLU A 49 12.28 13.23 5.47
C GLU A 49 11.59 11.95 5.96
N GLU A 50 12.21 10.80 5.70
CA GLU A 50 11.73 9.51 6.19
C GLU A 50 11.57 9.52 7.71
N PRO A 51 10.39 9.21 8.26
CA PRO A 51 10.17 9.19 9.70
C PRO A 51 11.12 8.22 10.40
N GLN A 52 11.83 8.71 11.42
CA GLN A 52 12.77 7.90 12.20
C GLN A 52 12.13 7.26 13.43
N ARG A 53 10.93 7.71 13.81
CA ARG A 53 10.15 7.22 14.95
C ARG A 53 8.92 6.46 14.49
N GLY A 54 8.47 5.52 15.30
CA GLY A 54 7.30 4.69 15.02
C GLY A 54 7.66 3.20 15.00
N THR A 55 6.64 2.35 15.12
CA THR A 55 6.80 0.91 15.05
C THR A 55 7.16 0.50 13.63
N VAL A 56 8.19 -0.32 13.49
CA VAL A 56 8.61 -0.91 12.21
C VAL A 56 8.07 -2.32 12.10
N PHE A 57 7.47 -2.64 10.97
CA PHE A 57 6.93 -3.95 10.63
C PHE A 57 7.72 -4.57 9.49
N ASP A 58 8.07 -5.82 9.62
CA ASP A 58 8.69 -6.61 8.54
C ASP A 58 7.65 -7.28 7.63
N ASP A 59 6.37 -7.23 8.04
CA ASP A 59 5.23 -7.77 7.29
C ASP A 59 4.17 -6.69 7.10
N SER A 60 3.87 -6.37 5.84
CA SER A 60 2.89 -5.33 5.49
C SER A 60 1.47 -5.71 5.91
N SER A 61 1.13 -7.00 5.99
CA SER A 61 -0.20 -7.44 6.44
C SER A 61 -0.39 -7.18 7.93
N LEU A 62 0.65 -7.42 8.74
CA LEU A 62 0.62 -7.09 10.17
C LEU A 62 0.55 -5.57 10.40
N MET A 63 1.25 -4.80 9.58
CA MET A 63 1.16 -3.33 9.61
C MET A 63 -0.26 -2.84 9.31
N LEU A 64 -0.94 -3.43 8.32
CA LEU A 64 -2.34 -3.10 7.99
C LEU A 64 -3.30 -3.50 9.11
N MET A 65 -3.09 -4.65 9.76
CA MET A 65 -3.88 -5.04 10.93
C MET A 65 -3.71 -4.04 12.09
N ALA A 66 -2.50 -3.54 12.33
CA ALA A 66 -2.24 -2.50 13.33
C ALA A 66 -2.97 -1.19 12.96
N ALA A 67 -2.93 -0.77 11.70
CA ALA A 67 -3.67 0.40 11.23
C ALA A 67 -5.18 0.23 11.39
N ALA A 68 -5.74 -0.93 11.03
CA ALA A 68 -7.15 -1.24 11.20
C ALA A 68 -7.59 -1.26 12.67
N SER A 69 -6.65 -1.59 13.58
CA SER A 69 -6.87 -1.53 15.04
C SER A 69 -6.68 -0.13 15.65
N GLY A 70 -6.50 0.90 14.84
CA GLY A 70 -6.39 2.29 15.30
C GLY A 70 -5.03 2.69 15.86
N GLN A 71 -3.97 1.90 15.62
CA GLN A 71 -2.63 2.18 16.18
C GLN A 71 -1.88 3.30 15.46
N GLY A 72 -2.36 3.72 14.28
CA GLY A 72 -1.71 4.77 13.51
C GLY A 72 -2.10 4.76 12.04
N VAL A 73 -1.30 5.48 11.24
CA VAL A 73 -1.43 5.53 9.77
C VAL A 73 -0.36 4.65 9.16
N ALA A 74 -0.75 3.73 8.29
CA ALA A 74 0.15 2.86 7.53
C ALA A 74 0.25 3.32 6.07
N LEU A 75 1.41 3.11 5.45
CA LEU A 75 1.56 3.23 4.00
C LEU A 75 1.25 1.87 3.38
N ALA A 76 0.07 1.73 2.79
CA ALA A 76 -0.50 0.46 2.36
C ALA A 76 -0.28 0.19 0.88
N ARG A 77 0.11 -1.02 0.52
CA ARG A 77 -0.02 -1.52 -0.87
C ARG A 77 -1.49 -1.73 -1.20
N HIS A 78 -1.91 -1.24 -2.35
CA HIS A 78 -3.31 -1.34 -2.79
C HIS A 78 -3.79 -2.80 -2.83
N THR A 79 -2.98 -3.70 -3.39
CA THR A 79 -3.31 -5.13 -3.48
C THR A 79 -3.63 -5.75 -2.11
N LEU A 80 -2.97 -5.31 -1.04
CA LEU A 80 -3.20 -5.82 0.31
C LEU A 80 -4.33 -5.12 1.04
N ALA A 81 -4.61 -3.85 0.70
CA ALA A 81 -5.56 -3.01 1.42
C ALA A 81 -6.98 -3.02 0.83
N VAL A 82 -7.15 -3.44 -0.43
CA VAL A 82 -8.40 -3.31 -1.18
C VAL A 82 -9.61 -3.93 -0.47
N ASP A 83 -9.44 -5.10 0.14
CA ASP A 83 -10.49 -5.79 0.88
C ASP A 83 -10.89 -5.07 2.17
N ASP A 84 -9.92 -4.52 2.89
CA ASP A 84 -10.17 -3.77 4.14
C ASP A 84 -10.81 -2.42 3.86
N LEU A 85 -10.45 -1.79 2.76
CA LEU A 85 -11.12 -0.58 2.27
C LEU A 85 -12.57 -0.88 1.87
N ALA A 86 -12.81 -1.94 1.09
CA ALA A 86 -14.15 -2.33 0.66
C ALA A 86 -15.07 -2.68 1.84
N ARG A 87 -14.51 -3.26 2.92
CA ARG A 87 -15.23 -3.59 4.16
C ARG A 87 -15.31 -2.43 5.16
N GLY A 88 -14.70 -1.29 4.87
CA GLY A 88 -14.67 -0.12 5.75
C GLY A 88 -13.84 -0.30 7.03
N ARG A 89 -12.94 -1.30 7.10
CA ARG A 89 -12.00 -1.45 8.21
C ARG A 89 -10.84 -0.46 8.12
N LEU A 90 -10.48 -0.12 6.90
CA LEU A 90 -9.53 0.95 6.59
C LEU A 90 -10.23 2.01 5.75
N ILE A 91 -9.71 3.22 5.84
CA ILE A 91 -10.06 4.34 4.97
C ILE A 91 -8.78 4.96 4.42
N ARG A 92 -8.90 5.58 3.26
CA ARG A 92 -7.83 6.28 2.58
C ARG A 92 -8.02 7.79 2.77
N PRO A 93 -7.22 8.46 3.62
CA PRO A 93 -7.42 9.88 3.93
C PRO A 93 -7.06 10.84 2.78
N PHE A 94 -6.21 10.41 1.84
CA PHE A 94 -5.72 11.25 0.74
C PHE A 94 -5.88 10.58 -0.62
N ALA A 95 -6.14 11.39 -1.64
CA ALA A 95 -6.30 10.90 -3.02
C ALA A 95 -4.97 10.48 -3.69
N THR A 96 -3.81 10.96 -3.19
CA THR A 96 -2.51 10.65 -3.77
C THR A 96 -2.13 9.19 -3.56
N ALA A 97 -1.81 8.48 -4.65
CA ALA A 97 -1.22 7.15 -4.65
C ALA A 97 0.10 7.19 -5.44
N LEU A 98 1.14 6.56 -4.92
CA LEU A 98 2.43 6.42 -5.56
C LEU A 98 2.56 5.04 -6.17
N GLU A 99 2.96 4.96 -7.45
CA GLU A 99 3.24 3.68 -8.11
C GLU A 99 4.42 3.00 -7.42
N SER A 100 4.26 1.72 -7.06
CA SER A 100 5.33 0.92 -6.48
C SER A 100 6.42 0.64 -7.52
N PRO A 101 7.71 0.76 -7.17
CA PRO A 101 8.79 0.32 -8.04
C PRO A 101 8.86 -1.22 -8.16
N LEU A 102 8.17 -1.93 -7.25
CA LEU A 102 8.10 -3.38 -7.21
C LEU A 102 6.85 -3.89 -7.89
N SER A 103 6.95 -5.08 -8.48
CA SER A 103 5.84 -5.79 -9.12
C SER A 103 5.77 -7.22 -8.64
N TYR A 104 4.58 -7.82 -8.74
CA TYR A 104 4.42 -9.26 -8.50
C TYR A 104 4.78 -10.05 -9.76
N TYR A 105 5.44 -11.18 -9.57
CA TYR A 105 5.84 -12.07 -10.64
C TYR A 105 5.39 -13.50 -10.35
N PHE A 106 4.85 -14.15 -11.36
CA PHE A 106 4.70 -15.60 -11.32
C PHE A 106 6.03 -16.25 -11.71
N VAL A 107 6.54 -17.11 -10.85
CA VAL A 107 7.83 -17.79 -11.06
C VAL A 107 7.63 -19.30 -10.98
N CYS A 108 8.12 -20.03 -11.96
CA CYS A 108 8.18 -21.49 -11.95
C CYS A 108 9.50 -21.98 -12.55
N ARG A 109 9.84 -23.24 -12.32
CA ARG A 109 10.99 -23.85 -12.98
C ARG A 109 10.68 -24.01 -14.48
N LEU A 110 11.67 -23.78 -15.34
CA LEU A 110 11.54 -23.91 -16.79
C LEU A 110 11.03 -25.29 -17.21
N ALA A 111 11.50 -26.35 -16.53
CA ALA A 111 11.07 -27.72 -16.79
C ALA A 111 9.57 -27.98 -16.46
N ASP A 112 8.97 -27.15 -15.61
CA ASP A 112 7.58 -27.31 -15.17
C ASP A 112 6.60 -26.41 -15.93
N GLU A 113 7.10 -25.50 -16.75
CA GLU A 113 6.28 -24.48 -17.45
C GLU A 113 5.15 -25.09 -18.30
N GLN A 114 5.42 -26.27 -18.90
CA GLN A 114 4.46 -27.00 -19.75
C GLN A 114 3.56 -27.98 -18.99
N GLN A 115 3.74 -28.12 -17.68
CA GLN A 115 2.85 -28.98 -16.90
C GLN A 115 1.43 -28.39 -16.86
N ALA A 116 0.43 -29.22 -17.11
CA ALA A 116 -0.96 -28.79 -17.20
C ALA A 116 -1.45 -28.03 -15.95
N ALA A 117 -1.04 -28.46 -14.76
CA ALA A 117 -1.41 -27.79 -13.51
C ALA A 117 -0.77 -26.41 -13.37
N VAL A 118 0.50 -26.27 -13.77
CA VAL A 118 1.23 -24.98 -13.73
C VAL A 118 0.64 -24.02 -14.75
N ALA A 119 0.37 -24.47 -15.96
CA ALA A 119 -0.26 -23.68 -17.01
C ALA A 119 -1.66 -23.21 -16.60
N ALA A 120 -2.50 -24.10 -16.08
CA ALA A 120 -3.85 -23.77 -15.61
C ALA A 120 -3.83 -22.75 -14.45
N PHE A 121 -2.93 -22.92 -13.49
CA PHE A 121 -2.77 -21.97 -12.38
C PHE A 121 -2.30 -20.60 -12.88
N ARG A 122 -1.32 -20.57 -13.79
CA ARG A 122 -0.84 -19.33 -14.41
C ARG A 122 -1.97 -18.59 -15.13
N GLU A 123 -2.73 -19.29 -15.95
CA GLU A 123 -3.86 -18.69 -16.69
C GLU A 123 -4.93 -18.15 -15.74
N TRP A 124 -5.25 -18.88 -14.69
CA TRP A 124 -6.17 -18.40 -13.66
C TRP A 124 -5.63 -17.15 -12.98
N LEU A 125 -4.37 -17.18 -12.53
CA LEU A 125 -3.73 -16.06 -11.83
C LEU A 125 -3.71 -14.78 -12.69
N PHE A 126 -3.34 -14.89 -13.97
CA PHE A 126 -3.33 -13.74 -14.88
C PHE A 126 -4.75 -13.22 -15.17
N ARG A 127 -5.73 -14.09 -15.21
CA ARG A 127 -7.13 -13.69 -15.36
C ARG A 127 -7.64 -12.93 -14.13
N GLU A 128 -7.33 -13.41 -12.93
CA GLU A 128 -7.63 -12.69 -11.68
C GLU A 128 -6.88 -11.35 -11.63
N ALA A 129 -5.59 -11.33 -11.95
CA ALA A 129 -4.81 -10.10 -11.97
C ALA A 129 -5.30 -9.07 -13.01
N ALA A 130 -5.93 -9.49 -14.09
CA ALA A 130 -6.52 -8.60 -15.10
C ALA A 130 -7.76 -7.86 -14.59
N THR A 131 -8.41 -8.36 -13.53
CA THR A 131 -9.54 -7.68 -12.87
C THR A 131 -9.09 -6.62 -11.90
N TYR A 132 -7.80 -6.58 -11.59
CA TYR A 132 -7.23 -5.62 -10.65
C TYR A 132 -7.17 -4.22 -11.28
N HIS A 133 -7.76 -3.25 -10.59
CA HIS A 133 -7.82 -1.86 -11.02
C HIS A 133 -6.92 -0.99 -10.13
N PRO A 134 -6.25 0.04 -10.71
CA PRO A 134 -5.51 1.00 -9.90
C PRO A 134 -6.46 1.74 -8.95
N PRO A 135 -5.94 2.25 -7.81
CA PRO A 135 -6.75 3.02 -6.89
C PRO A 135 -7.26 4.31 -7.56
N GLU A 136 -8.46 4.73 -7.20
CA GLU A 136 -8.98 6.02 -7.63
C GLU A 136 -8.16 7.19 -7.07
N GLY A 137 -8.15 8.32 -7.79
CA GLY A 137 -7.52 9.56 -7.38
C GLY A 137 -6.24 9.89 -8.14
N ARG A 138 -5.37 10.71 -7.53
CA ARG A 138 -4.12 11.16 -8.15
C ARG A 138 -3.07 10.04 -8.10
N LEU A 139 -2.72 9.52 -9.26
CA LEU A 139 -1.62 8.56 -9.42
C LEU A 139 -0.31 9.33 -9.69
N ALA A 140 0.73 9.03 -8.94
CA ALA A 140 2.08 9.54 -9.14
C ALA A 140 3.02 8.38 -9.48
N SER A 141 3.91 8.58 -10.45
CA SER A 141 4.94 7.61 -10.78
C SER A 141 6.10 7.73 -9.80
N SER A 142 6.68 6.60 -9.42
CA SER A 142 7.95 6.60 -8.70
C SER A 142 9.05 7.23 -9.57
N PRO A 143 9.97 8.00 -8.99
CA PRO A 143 11.14 8.43 -9.74
C PRO A 143 11.88 7.20 -10.27
N SER A 144 12.23 7.25 -11.56
CA SER A 144 13.05 6.21 -12.18
C SER A 144 14.42 6.20 -11.50
N ASN A 145 14.81 5.06 -10.99
CA ASN A 145 16.16 4.81 -10.50
C ASN A 145 17.13 4.68 -11.66
#